data_f429e207324c22d8c62ec019cab5686c
#
_entry.id   f429e207324c22d8c62ec019cab5686c
#
_cell.length_a   1.000
_cell.length_b   1.000
_cell.length_c   1.000
_cell.angle_alpha   90.00
_cell.angle_beta   90.00
_cell.angle_gamma   90.00
#
_symmetry.space_group_name_H-M   'P 1'
#
loop_
_entity.id
_entity.type
_entity.pdbx_description
1 polymer ?
#
loop_
_entity_poly.entity_id
_entity_poly.type
_entity_poly.pdbx_seq_one_letter_code
_entity_poly.pdbx_strand_id
1 'polypeptide(L)'
;KAMADLVTQSFVKSFKLAPTAIARAGNVIGGGDVSQDRLIPDLIKGFEKKETVNIRYPNAVRPWQHVLDCLNGYIVLAENVLSRNLQSEWNFGPDKNSFKTVKEVADFLKNQWGEKADWKAQDTSDLAEAELLSLDATKAQRELGWKNKLNFEQTLMWTLNWHKQVLSGENPREVTRKQILEFMKL
;
A
#
# COMPACT_ATOMS: atom_id res chain seq x y z
N LYS A 1 -0.18 7.69 -14.78
CA LYS A 1 -0.06 6.21 -14.79
C LYS A 1 -0.73 5.60 -16.03
N ALA A 2 -1.94 6.01 -16.41
CA ALA A 2 -2.61 5.51 -17.61
C ALA A 2 -1.76 5.69 -18.88
N MET A 3 -1.08 6.83 -19.04
CA MET A 3 -0.15 7.04 -20.15
C MET A 3 1.03 6.05 -20.13
N ALA A 4 1.58 5.75 -18.97
CA ALA A 4 2.66 4.77 -18.85
C ALA A 4 2.19 3.37 -19.31
N ASP A 5 0.97 2.96 -18.92
CA ASP A 5 0.37 1.71 -19.37
C ASP A 5 0.22 1.67 -20.90
N LEU A 6 -0.35 2.72 -21.50
CA LEU A 6 -0.55 2.81 -22.95
C LEU A 6 0.78 2.77 -23.73
N VAL A 7 1.80 3.50 -23.25
CA VAL A 7 3.14 3.49 -23.84
C VAL A 7 3.73 2.08 -23.75
N THR A 8 3.69 1.44 -22.58
CA THR A 8 4.22 0.08 -22.41
C THR A 8 3.52 -0.91 -23.37
N GLN A 9 2.20 -0.88 -23.45
CA GLN A 9 1.43 -1.74 -24.38
C GLN A 9 1.80 -1.48 -25.84
N SER A 10 1.95 -0.21 -26.23
CA SER A 10 2.36 0.15 -27.59
C SER A 10 3.75 -0.39 -27.92
N PHE A 11 4.69 -0.25 -26.99
CA PHE A 11 6.05 -0.76 -27.18
C PHE A 11 6.10 -2.29 -27.28
N VAL A 12 5.37 -2.98 -26.39
CA VAL A 12 5.28 -4.46 -26.42
C VAL A 12 4.72 -4.96 -27.78
N LYS A 13 3.72 -4.23 -28.34
CA LYS A 13 3.14 -4.61 -29.65
C LYS A 13 4.03 -4.26 -30.84
N SER A 14 4.80 -3.18 -30.75
CA SER A 14 5.55 -2.64 -31.87
C SER A 14 6.99 -3.13 -31.96
N PHE A 15 7.56 -3.61 -30.86
CA PHE A 15 8.97 -4.00 -30.79
C PHE A 15 9.12 -5.41 -30.19
N LYS A 16 10.17 -6.12 -30.59
CA LYS A 16 10.57 -7.39 -29.94
C LYS A 16 11.25 -7.09 -28.61
N LEU A 17 10.46 -6.85 -27.58
CA LEU A 17 10.95 -6.65 -26.22
C LEU A 17 11.18 -7.99 -25.51
N ALA A 18 11.99 -7.97 -24.45
CA ALA A 18 11.99 -9.04 -23.46
C ALA A 18 10.58 -9.24 -22.90
N PRO A 19 10.25 -10.40 -22.33
CA PRO A 19 8.95 -10.64 -21.70
C PRO A 19 8.58 -9.50 -20.75
N THR A 20 7.45 -8.84 -20.99
CA THR A 20 7.06 -7.61 -20.31
C THR A 20 5.61 -7.71 -19.81
N ALA A 21 5.37 -7.41 -18.55
CA ALA A 21 4.03 -7.31 -17.98
C ALA A 21 3.86 -5.99 -17.22
N ILE A 22 2.62 -5.55 -17.06
CA ILE A 22 2.26 -4.35 -16.31
C ILE A 22 1.70 -4.78 -14.95
N ALA A 23 2.31 -4.30 -13.86
CA ALA A 23 1.84 -4.49 -12.51
C ALA A 23 1.22 -3.19 -11.97
N ARG A 24 0.00 -3.27 -11.43
CA ARG A 24 -0.70 -2.15 -10.79
C ARG A 24 -1.00 -2.50 -9.35
N ALA A 25 -0.79 -1.56 -8.44
CA ALA A 25 -1.16 -1.67 -7.04
C ALA A 25 -2.03 -0.49 -6.60
N GLY A 26 -2.72 -0.66 -5.47
CA GLY A 26 -3.56 0.37 -4.86
C GLY A 26 -2.80 1.27 -3.89
N ASN A 27 -3.41 1.53 -2.74
CA ASN A 27 -2.79 2.28 -1.65
C ASN A 27 -1.86 1.37 -0.85
N VAL A 28 -0.59 1.36 -1.25
CA VAL A 28 0.44 0.56 -0.59
C VAL A 28 1.03 1.35 0.57
N ILE A 29 1.07 0.72 1.76
CA ILE A 29 1.61 1.29 2.99
C ILE A 29 2.63 0.35 3.63
N GLY A 30 3.52 0.89 4.43
CA GLY A 30 4.56 0.13 5.13
C GLY A 30 5.51 1.04 5.89
N GLY A 31 6.46 0.44 6.58
CA GLY A 31 7.49 1.20 7.29
C GLY A 31 8.43 1.94 6.34
N GLY A 32 8.95 3.08 6.79
CA GLY A 32 9.98 3.85 6.08
C GLY A 32 9.47 4.80 5.00
N ASP A 33 8.16 4.89 4.75
CA ASP A 33 7.61 5.96 3.92
C ASP A 33 7.62 7.28 4.72
N VAL A 34 8.32 8.27 4.17
CA VAL A 34 8.43 9.64 4.74
C VAL A 34 7.91 10.70 3.77
N SER A 35 7.21 10.28 2.73
CA SER A 35 6.68 11.15 1.68
C SER A 35 5.65 12.12 2.25
N GLN A 36 5.72 13.38 1.85
CA GLN A 36 4.75 14.40 2.18
C GLN A 36 3.40 14.16 1.47
N ASP A 37 2.33 14.69 2.03
CA ASP A 37 0.97 14.59 1.50
C ASP A 37 0.46 13.14 1.36
N ARG A 38 0.94 12.27 2.25
CA ARG A 38 0.47 10.90 2.38
C ARG A 38 -0.05 10.64 3.79
N LEU A 39 -1.22 9.98 3.88
CA LEU A 39 -1.93 9.78 5.13
C LEU A 39 -1.06 9.19 6.24
N ILE A 40 -0.39 8.05 5.99
CA ILE A 40 0.36 7.35 7.05
C ILE A 40 1.57 8.16 7.52
N PRO A 41 2.46 8.65 6.65
CA PRO A 41 3.57 9.51 7.05
C PRO A 41 3.13 10.77 7.81
N ASP A 42 2.06 11.43 7.35
CA ASP A 42 1.57 12.65 7.99
C ASP A 42 0.99 12.36 9.38
N LEU A 43 0.23 11.26 9.55
CA LEU A 43 -0.26 10.82 10.84
C LEU A 43 0.88 10.49 11.82
N ILE A 44 1.85 9.67 11.39
CA ILE A 44 2.98 9.28 12.23
C ILE A 44 3.77 10.51 12.69
N LYS A 45 4.09 11.41 11.76
CA LYS A 45 4.82 12.66 12.05
C LYS A 45 4.06 13.58 13.00
N GLY A 46 2.74 13.73 12.80
CA GLY A 46 1.91 14.54 13.68
C GLY A 46 1.80 13.94 15.08
N PHE A 47 1.58 12.62 15.18
CA PHE A 47 1.49 11.92 16.46
C PHE A 47 2.82 11.96 17.25
N GLU A 48 3.96 11.82 16.58
CA GLU A 48 5.29 11.98 17.18
C GLU A 48 5.45 13.36 17.79
N LYS A 49 5.04 14.40 17.06
CA LYS A 49 5.10 15.80 17.51
C LYS A 49 3.99 16.21 18.48
N LYS A 50 3.00 15.35 18.71
CA LYS A 50 1.78 15.62 19.49
C LYS A 50 0.96 16.76 18.88
N GLU A 51 0.92 16.83 17.55
CA GLU A 51 0.16 17.79 16.77
C GLU A 51 -1.10 17.14 16.22
N THR A 52 -2.21 17.89 16.17
CA THR A 52 -3.44 17.41 15.49
C THR A 52 -3.24 17.42 13.97
N VAL A 53 -3.43 16.27 13.33
CA VAL A 53 -3.25 16.11 11.88
C VAL A 53 -4.51 16.48 11.13
N ASN A 54 -4.40 17.32 10.10
CA ASN A 54 -5.53 17.68 9.23
C ASN A 54 -5.68 16.66 8.10
N ILE A 55 -6.87 16.06 7.96
CA ILE A 55 -7.19 15.08 6.92
C ILE A 55 -8.23 15.68 5.96
N ARG A 56 -7.89 15.72 4.66
CA ARG A 56 -8.71 16.38 3.63
C ARG A 56 -9.99 15.59 3.29
N TYR A 57 -9.91 14.28 3.09
CA TYR A 57 -11.02 13.43 2.61
C TYR A 57 -11.22 12.21 3.50
N PRO A 58 -11.73 12.37 4.74
CA PRO A 58 -11.82 11.28 5.70
C PRO A 58 -12.77 10.14 5.26
N ASN A 59 -13.76 10.45 4.44
CA ASN A 59 -14.75 9.47 3.95
C ASN A 59 -14.32 8.74 2.68
N ALA A 60 -13.21 9.13 2.05
CA ALA A 60 -12.73 8.47 0.85
C ALA A 60 -12.29 7.03 1.15
N VAL A 61 -12.79 6.06 0.37
CA VAL A 61 -12.48 4.63 0.51
C VAL A 61 -11.29 4.28 -0.35
N ARG A 62 -10.33 3.55 0.23
CA ARG A 62 -9.10 3.12 -0.45
C ARG A 62 -8.79 1.65 -0.19
N PRO A 63 -8.17 0.94 -1.13
CA PRO A 63 -7.72 -0.44 -0.97
C PRO A 63 -6.35 -0.44 -0.27
N TRP A 64 -6.34 -0.60 1.05
CA TRP A 64 -5.12 -0.56 1.87
C TRP A 64 -4.39 -1.89 1.83
N GLN A 65 -3.14 -1.88 1.38
CA GLN A 65 -2.30 -3.07 1.23
C GLN A 65 -0.92 -2.85 1.83
N HIS A 66 -0.37 -3.88 2.49
CA HIS A 66 1.01 -3.82 2.96
C HIS A 66 2.00 -3.93 1.81
N VAL A 67 3.10 -3.18 1.91
CA VAL A 67 4.16 -3.16 0.87
C VAL A 67 4.73 -4.55 0.60
N LEU A 68 4.86 -5.41 1.60
CA LEU A 68 5.38 -6.77 1.42
C LEU A 68 4.42 -7.66 0.61
N ASP A 69 3.10 -7.52 0.77
CA ASP A 69 2.12 -8.21 -0.07
C ASP A 69 2.22 -7.77 -1.52
N CYS A 70 2.32 -6.45 -1.75
CA CYS A 70 2.48 -5.89 -3.07
C CYS A 70 3.77 -6.39 -3.75
N LEU A 71 4.91 -6.30 -3.06
CA LEU A 71 6.21 -6.73 -3.58
C LEU A 71 6.25 -8.24 -3.82
N ASN A 72 5.66 -9.05 -2.94
CA ASN A 72 5.51 -10.48 -3.16
C ASN A 72 4.75 -10.76 -4.47
N GLY A 73 3.67 -10.01 -4.74
CA GLY A 73 2.94 -10.10 -6.00
C GLY A 73 3.80 -9.77 -7.22
N TYR A 74 4.65 -8.75 -7.11
CA TYR A 74 5.56 -8.38 -8.20
C TYR A 74 6.64 -9.43 -8.45
N ILE A 75 7.15 -10.07 -7.40
CA ILE A 75 8.13 -11.17 -7.52
C ILE A 75 7.46 -12.38 -8.20
N VAL A 76 6.28 -12.80 -7.73
CA VAL A 76 5.51 -13.88 -8.34
C VAL A 76 5.20 -13.58 -9.81
N LEU A 77 4.83 -12.35 -10.14
CA LEU A 77 4.62 -11.95 -11.53
C LEU A 77 5.90 -12.07 -12.35
N ALA A 78 7.03 -11.56 -11.85
CA ALA A 78 8.31 -11.60 -12.56
C ALA A 78 8.75 -13.05 -12.88
N GLU A 79 8.62 -13.96 -11.92
CA GLU A 79 8.90 -15.39 -12.10
C GLU A 79 8.02 -16.01 -13.21
N ASN A 80 6.72 -15.68 -13.22
CA ASN A 80 5.79 -16.17 -14.24
C ASN A 80 6.00 -15.53 -15.62
N VAL A 81 6.35 -14.25 -15.67
CA VAL A 81 6.70 -13.58 -16.93
C VAL A 81 7.90 -14.23 -17.57
N LEU A 82 8.94 -14.55 -16.80
CA LEU A 82 10.15 -15.17 -17.29
C LEU A 82 9.94 -16.64 -17.72
N SER A 83 9.20 -17.41 -16.91
CA SER A 83 9.01 -18.85 -17.15
C SER A 83 7.91 -19.18 -18.16
N ARG A 84 6.85 -18.37 -18.23
CA ARG A 84 5.64 -18.64 -19.03
C ARG A 84 5.39 -17.63 -20.15
N ASN A 85 6.29 -16.64 -20.32
CA ASN A 85 6.16 -15.54 -21.30
C ASN A 85 4.80 -14.82 -21.20
N LEU A 86 4.33 -14.56 -19.99
CA LEU A 86 3.08 -13.86 -19.74
C LEU A 86 3.23 -12.36 -20.07
N GLN A 87 2.51 -11.91 -21.09
CA GLN A 87 2.49 -10.50 -21.50
C GLN A 87 1.09 -9.94 -21.30
N SER A 88 0.83 -9.35 -20.13
CA SER A 88 -0.49 -8.82 -19.79
C SER A 88 -0.40 -7.84 -18.62
N GLU A 89 -1.54 -7.24 -18.28
CA GLU A 89 -1.72 -6.37 -17.12
C GLU A 89 -2.24 -7.17 -15.92
N TRP A 90 -1.72 -6.83 -14.75
CA TRP A 90 -2.00 -7.50 -13.49
C TRP A 90 -2.24 -6.47 -12.38
N ASN A 91 -3.31 -6.68 -11.62
CA ASN A 91 -3.60 -5.88 -10.45
C ASN A 91 -3.25 -6.68 -9.19
N PHE A 92 -2.55 -6.03 -8.25
CA PHE A 92 -2.22 -6.56 -6.94
C PHE A 92 -2.88 -5.66 -5.89
N GLY A 93 -3.97 -6.11 -5.32
CA GLY A 93 -4.76 -5.36 -4.36
C GLY A 93 -5.22 -6.24 -3.21
N PRO A 94 -5.62 -5.64 -2.09
CA PRO A 94 -6.08 -6.36 -0.93
C PRO A 94 -7.47 -6.97 -1.17
N ASP A 95 -7.89 -7.86 -0.27
CA ASP A 95 -9.25 -8.34 -0.22
C ASP A 95 -10.24 -7.21 0.07
N LYS A 96 -11.49 -7.38 -0.35
CA LYS A 96 -12.56 -6.35 -0.21
C LYS A 96 -12.73 -5.85 1.23
N ASN A 97 -12.46 -6.68 2.22
CA ASN A 97 -12.53 -6.31 3.65
C ASN A 97 -11.49 -5.26 4.06
N SER A 98 -10.45 -5.07 3.25
CA SER A 98 -9.42 -4.03 3.43
C SER A 98 -9.71 -2.73 2.65
N PHE A 99 -10.89 -2.63 2.05
CA PHE A 99 -11.38 -1.38 1.46
C PHE A 99 -12.02 -0.57 2.57
N LYS A 100 -11.28 0.38 3.10
CA LYS A 100 -11.63 1.15 4.28
C LYS A 100 -11.47 2.65 4.02
N THR A 101 -12.27 3.43 4.74
CA THR A 101 -12.17 4.89 4.68
C THR A 101 -10.84 5.37 5.27
N VAL A 102 -10.40 6.53 4.82
CA VAL A 102 -9.26 7.25 5.41
C VAL A 102 -9.48 7.48 6.91
N LYS A 103 -10.73 7.77 7.31
CA LYS A 103 -11.14 7.92 8.72
C LYS A 103 -10.89 6.64 9.53
N GLU A 104 -11.34 5.47 9.04
CA GLU A 104 -11.14 4.20 9.74
C GLU A 104 -9.64 3.91 9.98
N VAL A 105 -8.79 4.21 8.99
CA VAL A 105 -7.33 4.07 9.13
C VAL A 105 -6.78 5.04 10.17
N ALA A 106 -7.18 6.32 10.11
CA ALA A 106 -6.71 7.34 11.04
C ALA A 106 -7.15 7.05 12.47
N ASP A 107 -8.41 6.64 12.68
CA ASP A 107 -8.94 6.25 13.98
C ASP A 107 -8.21 5.03 14.54
N PHE A 108 -7.95 4.01 13.71
CA PHE A 108 -7.19 2.83 14.12
C PHE A 108 -5.79 3.22 14.59
N LEU A 109 -5.05 3.99 13.79
CA LEU A 109 -3.69 4.41 14.12
C LEU A 109 -3.65 5.32 15.36
N LYS A 110 -4.59 6.26 15.49
CA LYS A 110 -4.76 7.10 16.69
C LYS A 110 -4.92 6.24 17.94
N ASN A 111 -5.84 5.27 17.90
CA ASN A 111 -6.12 4.39 19.05
C ASN A 111 -4.91 3.53 19.43
N GLN A 112 -4.17 3.03 18.45
CA GLN A 112 -2.98 2.22 18.66
C GLN A 112 -1.75 3.04 19.06
N TRP A 113 -1.70 4.34 18.70
CA TRP A 113 -0.60 5.21 19.09
C TRP A 113 -0.67 5.59 20.56
N GLY A 114 -1.84 6.02 21.05
CA GLY A 114 -2.12 6.38 22.43
C GLY A 114 -2.60 7.82 22.63
N GLU A 115 -2.66 8.27 23.88
CA GLU A 115 -3.39 9.47 24.34
C GLU A 115 -3.02 10.82 23.70
N LYS A 116 -1.88 10.92 23.03
CA LYS A 116 -1.39 12.18 22.44
C LYS A 116 -1.55 12.24 20.92
N ALA A 117 -2.19 11.23 20.34
CA ALA A 117 -2.46 11.19 18.91
C ALA A 117 -3.82 11.81 18.62
N ASP A 118 -3.88 12.74 17.67
CA ASP A 118 -5.15 13.33 17.25
C ASP A 118 -5.15 13.71 15.77
N TRP A 119 -6.35 13.71 15.19
CA TRP A 119 -6.60 14.21 13.85
C TRP A 119 -7.96 14.87 13.75
N LYS A 120 -8.13 15.74 12.76
CA LYS A 120 -9.41 16.39 12.45
C LYS A 120 -9.63 16.48 10.94
N ALA A 121 -10.89 16.51 10.51
CA ALA A 121 -11.24 16.77 9.13
C ALA A 121 -10.87 18.21 8.74
N GLN A 122 -10.27 18.37 7.59
CA GLN A 122 -10.03 19.67 6.96
C GLN A 122 -11.20 19.98 6.00
N ASP A 123 -11.67 21.21 6.02
CA ASP A 123 -12.61 21.67 5.00
C ASP A 123 -11.92 21.74 3.63
N THR A 124 -12.50 21.07 2.62
CA THR A 124 -11.91 20.92 1.29
C THR A 124 -12.92 21.20 0.19
N SER A 125 -13.72 22.26 0.35
CA SER A 125 -14.81 22.61 -0.57
C SER A 125 -14.42 22.72 -2.06
N ASP A 126 -13.12 22.92 -2.36
CA ASP A 126 -12.67 23.31 -3.71
C ASP A 126 -11.91 22.22 -4.49
N LEU A 127 -11.68 21.03 -3.92
CA LEU A 127 -10.92 19.98 -4.59
C LEU A 127 -11.75 18.70 -4.72
N ALA A 128 -11.91 18.18 -5.94
CA ALA A 128 -12.56 16.91 -6.18
C ALA A 128 -11.56 15.75 -6.06
N GLU A 129 -11.83 14.81 -5.16
CA GLU A 129 -11.13 13.53 -5.10
C GLU A 129 -12.11 12.37 -5.27
N ALA A 130 -11.68 11.28 -5.93
CA ALA A 130 -12.52 10.10 -6.09
C ALA A 130 -12.93 9.54 -4.72
N GLU A 131 -14.22 9.40 -4.48
CA GLU A 131 -14.76 8.85 -3.23
C GLU A 131 -14.36 7.40 -3.02
N LEU A 132 -14.36 6.62 -4.09
CA LEU A 132 -14.02 5.20 -4.08
C LEU A 132 -12.91 4.89 -5.09
N LEU A 133 -11.82 4.32 -4.61
CA LEU A 133 -10.85 3.63 -5.43
C LEU A 133 -10.91 2.14 -5.08
N SER A 134 -11.16 1.31 -6.10
CA SER A 134 -11.15 -0.15 -5.96
C SER A 134 -10.16 -0.77 -6.94
N LEU A 135 -9.64 -1.94 -6.58
CA LEU A 135 -8.72 -2.70 -7.42
C LEU A 135 -9.12 -4.17 -7.36
N ASP A 136 -9.40 -4.76 -8.52
CA ASP A 136 -9.72 -6.18 -8.62
C ASP A 136 -8.46 -6.99 -8.92
N ALA A 137 -8.05 -7.83 -7.98
CA ALA A 137 -6.90 -8.71 -8.06
C ALA A 137 -7.27 -10.15 -8.44
N THR A 138 -8.51 -10.44 -8.80
CA THR A 138 -9.01 -11.81 -9.08
C THR A 138 -8.17 -12.52 -10.13
N LYS A 139 -7.71 -11.81 -11.17
CA LYS A 139 -6.83 -12.37 -12.20
C LYS A 139 -5.51 -12.86 -11.59
N ALA A 140 -4.85 -12.06 -10.76
CA ALA A 140 -3.59 -12.45 -10.12
C ALA A 140 -3.80 -13.64 -9.17
N GLN A 141 -4.91 -13.67 -8.44
CA GLN A 141 -5.25 -14.77 -7.55
C GLN A 141 -5.44 -16.08 -8.33
N ARG A 142 -6.21 -16.04 -9.42
CA ARG A 142 -6.56 -17.24 -10.21
C ARG A 142 -5.40 -17.76 -11.03
N GLU A 143 -4.65 -16.90 -11.71
CA GLU A 143 -3.69 -17.29 -12.72
C GLU A 143 -2.25 -17.37 -12.24
N LEU A 144 -1.91 -16.60 -11.18
CA LEU A 144 -0.59 -16.61 -10.54
C LEU A 144 -0.57 -17.32 -9.18
N GLY A 145 -1.74 -17.66 -8.63
CA GLY A 145 -1.85 -18.22 -7.28
C GLY A 145 -1.49 -17.23 -6.16
N TRP A 146 -1.32 -15.95 -6.51
CA TRP A 146 -0.98 -14.92 -5.54
C TRP A 146 -2.17 -14.57 -4.63
N LYS A 147 -1.91 -14.37 -3.34
CA LYS A 147 -2.89 -13.92 -2.35
C LYS A 147 -2.22 -12.96 -1.37
N ASN A 148 -2.99 -12.00 -0.85
CA ASN A 148 -2.57 -11.25 0.33
C ASN A 148 -2.38 -12.21 1.51
N LYS A 149 -1.32 -11.99 2.27
CA LYS A 149 -1.03 -12.70 3.52
C LYS A 149 -1.49 -11.92 4.74
N LEU A 150 -1.45 -10.57 4.66
CA LEU A 150 -1.85 -9.69 5.76
C LEU A 150 -3.27 -9.15 5.53
N ASN A 151 -4.11 -9.24 6.57
CA ASN A 151 -5.40 -8.58 6.59
C ASN A 151 -5.25 -7.07 6.88
N PHE A 152 -6.36 -6.33 6.90
CA PHE A 152 -6.36 -4.89 7.11
C PHE A 152 -5.67 -4.47 8.42
N GLU A 153 -6.04 -5.09 9.54
CA GLU A 153 -5.49 -4.74 10.85
C GLU A 153 -4.01 -5.08 10.95
N GLN A 154 -3.61 -6.26 10.46
CA GLN A 154 -2.20 -6.66 10.39
C GLN A 154 -1.38 -5.68 9.53
N THR A 155 -1.93 -5.24 8.39
CA THR A 155 -1.29 -4.25 7.51
C THR A 155 -0.99 -2.95 8.27
N LEU A 156 -1.96 -2.43 9.01
CA LEU A 156 -1.78 -1.20 9.80
C LEU A 156 -0.83 -1.41 10.98
N MET A 157 -0.98 -2.53 11.70
CA MET A 157 -0.12 -2.83 12.87
C MET A 157 1.34 -3.04 12.46
N TRP A 158 1.61 -3.76 11.36
CA TRP A 158 2.98 -3.95 10.88
C TRP A 158 3.62 -2.62 10.47
N THR A 159 2.87 -1.77 9.77
CA THR A 159 3.31 -0.42 9.42
C THR A 159 3.60 0.41 10.67
N LEU A 160 2.67 0.46 11.62
CA LEU A 160 2.80 1.23 12.85
C LEU A 160 3.97 0.74 13.73
N ASN A 161 4.09 -0.58 13.91
CA ASN A 161 5.14 -1.18 14.71
C ASN A 161 6.53 -0.88 14.15
N TRP A 162 6.68 -0.88 12.82
CA TRP A 162 7.94 -0.47 12.21
C TRP A 162 8.34 0.94 12.63
N HIS A 163 7.39 1.90 12.51
CA HIS A 163 7.66 3.28 12.89
C HIS A 163 7.96 3.42 14.40
N LYS A 164 7.20 2.75 15.26
CA LYS A 164 7.42 2.79 16.71
C LYS A 164 8.79 2.24 17.10
N GLN A 165 9.23 1.14 16.50
CA GLN A 165 10.54 0.54 16.77
C GLN A 165 11.68 1.48 16.33
N VAL A 166 11.57 2.09 15.15
CA VAL A 166 12.58 3.04 14.66
C VAL A 166 12.61 4.32 15.52
N LEU A 167 11.45 4.83 15.92
CA LEU A 167 11.36 5.99 16.81
C LEU A 167 11.91 5.70 18.23
N SER A 168 11.88 4.44 18.67
CA SER A 168 12.54 4.00 19.93
C SER A 168 14.04 3.79 19.79
N GLY A 169 14.61 3.98 18.60
CA GLY A 169 16.06 3.91 18.33
C GLY A 169 16.54 2.60 17.70
N GLU A 170 15.63 1.69 17.32
CA GLU A 170 16.04 0.49 16.59
C GLU A 170 16.53 0.84 15.18
N ASN A 171 17.47 0.03 14.67
CA ASN A 171 17.99 0.23 13.33
C ASN A 171 16.93 -0.07 12.26
N PRO A 172 16.56 0.88 11.38
CA PRO A 172 15.50 0.71 10.37
C PRO A 172 15.72 -0.52 9.45
N ARG A 173 16.97 -0.81 9.09
CA ARG A 173 17.31 -1.97 8.24
C ARG A 173 17.02 -3.28 8.96
N GLU A 174 17.36 -3.37 10.24
CA GLU A 174 17.12 -4.60 11.02
C GLU A 174 15.62 -4.80 11.30
N VAL A 175 14.88 -3.73 11.58
CA VAL A 175 13.42 -3.79 11.71
C VAL A 175 12.79 -4.28 10.41
N THR A 176 13.16 -3.71 9.28
CA THR A 176 12.68 -4.13 7.95
C THR A 176 13.02 -5.58 7.67
N ARG A 177 14.27 -6.00 7.93
CA ARG A 177 14.72 -7.38 7.72
C ARG A 177 13.91 -8.37 8.56
N LYS A 178 13.64 -8.04 9.83
CA LYS A 178 12.79 -8.87 10.71
C LYS A 178 11.39 -9.04 10.09
N GLN A 179 10.75 -7.95 9.67
CA GLN A 179 9.42 -8.01 9.04
C GLN A 179 9.42 -8.85 7.76
N ILE A 180 10.43 -8.71 6.90
CA ILE A 180 10.55 -9.55 5.69
C ILE A 180 10.64 -11.04 6.07
N LEU A 181 11.49 -11.40 7.03
CA LEU A 181 11.64 -12.78 7.46
C LEU A 181 10.37 -13.36 8.11
N GLU A 182 9.62 -12.54 8.84
CA GLU A 182 8.32 -12.93 9.40
C GLU A 182 7.27 -13.11 8.29
N PHE A 183 7.22 -12.19 7.33
CA PHE A 183 6.31 -12.28 6.19
C PHE A 183 6.55 -13.53 5.33
N MET A 184 7.81 -13.94 5.17
CA MET A 184 8.15 -15.16 4.42
C MET A 184 7.67 -16.45 5.08
N LYS A 185 7.35 -16.43 6.38
CA LYS A 185 6.84 -17.59 7.13
C LYS A 185 5.31 -17.73 7.05
N LEU A 186 4.60 -16.68 6.65
CA LEU A 186 3.16 -16.70 6.39
C LEU A 186 2.85 -17.41 5.06
#